data_685cb90f310ddb1f5283b5e3ee8f9ca4
#
_entry.id   685cb90f310ddb1f5283b5e3ee8f9ca4
#
_cell.length_a   1.000
_cell.length_b   1.000
_cell.length_c   1.000
_cell.angle_alpha   90.00
_cell.angle_beta   90.00
_cell.angle_gamma   90.00
#
_symmetry.space_group_name_H-M   'P 1'
#
loop_
_entity.id
_entity.type
_entity.pdbx_description
1 polymer ?
#
loop_
_entity_poly.entity_id
_entity_poly.type
_entity_poly.pdbx_seq_one_letter_code
_entity_poly.pdbx_strand_id
1 'polypeptide(L)'
;MENLNLKGMQRNHHLAQAVGDASFGMFLTLLEYKCSWYGVNLIKLDRFAPSSKTCSQCGYMYKGLKLSERSWTCPECGTRHDRDFNAACNIKEFGLKALPTERGKVKPVDCPLVDDRPRVLKRW
;
A
#
# COMPACT_ATOMS: atom_id res chain seq x y z
N MET A 1 -4.84 1.21 -0.48
CA MET A 1 -4.16 -0.11 -0.59
C MET A 1 -4.37 -0.72 -1.96
N GLU A 2 -3.51 -1.61 -2.39
CA GLU A 2 -3.67 -2.36 -3.65
C GLU A 2 -4.82 -3.37 -3.58
N ASN A 3 -5.48 -3.59 -4.71
CA ASN A 3 -6.52 -4.60 -4.87
C ASN A 3 -5.90 -5.89 -5.44
N LEU A 4 -5.42 -6.77 -4.59
CA LEU A 4 -4.76 -8.02 -5.00
C LEU A 4 -5.78 -9.08 -5.43
N ASN A 5 -5.47 -9.80 -6.52
CA ASN A 5 -6.25 -10.95 -6.95
C ASN A 5 -5.82 -12.23 -6.20
N LEU A 6 -6.21 -12.34 -4.94
CA LEU A 6 -5.84 -13.46 -4.10
C LEU A 6 -6.26 -14.82 -4.67
N LYS A 7 -7.46 -14.92 -5.22
CA LYS A 7 -7.94 -16.15 -5.87
C LYS A 7 -7.07 -16.56 -7.07
N GLY A 8 -6.65 -15.60 -7.89
CA GLY A 8 -5.73 -15.85 -9.00
C GLY A 8 -4.34 -16.27 -8.53
N MET A 9 -3.83 -15.62 -7.48
CA MET A 9 -2.52 -15.95 -6.89
C MET A 9 -2.52 -17.36 -6.27
N GLN A 10 -3.60 -17.76 -5.61
CA GLN A 10 -3.75 -19.11 -5.05
C GLN A 10 -3.88 -20.22 -6.10
N ARG A 11 -4.33 -19.89 -7.32
CA ARG A 11 -4.36 -20.85 -8.43
C ARG A 11 -2.98 -21.11 -9.03
N ASN A 12 -2.02 -20.24 -8.82
CA ASN A 12 -0.65 -20.45 -9.25
C ASN A 12 0.03 -21.42 -8.27
N HIS A 13 0.24 -22.68 -8.67
CA HIS A 13 0.77 -23.73 -7.83
C HIS A 13 2.18 -23.45 -7.25
N HIS A 14 2.96 -22.57 -7.87
CA HIS A 14 4.26 -22.12 -7.33
C HIS A 14 4.13 -21.14 -6.15
N LEU A 15 3.02 -20.43 -6.06
CA LEU A 15 2.80 -19.38 -5.06
C LEU A 15 1.67 -19.71 -4.08
N ALA A 16 0.86 -20.72 -4.38
CA ALA A 16 -0.38 -21.01 -3.65
C ALA A 16 -0.14 -21.21 -2.15
N GLN A 17 0.87 -21.96 -1.78
CA GLN A 17 1.21 -22.22 -0.38
C GLN A 17 1.66 -20.93 0.32
N ALA A 18 2.61 -20.19 -0.25
CA ALA A 18 3.12 -18.94 0.33
C ALA A 18 2.02 -17.88 0.48
N VAL A 19 1.12 -17.77 -0.49
CA VAL A 19 -0.02 -16.84 -0.43
C VAL A 19 -1.05 -17.28 0.60
N GLY A 20 -1.29 -18.59 0.74
CA GLY A 20 -2.16 -19.16 1.77
C GLY A 20 -1.61 -18.91 3.17
N ASP A 21 -0.34 -19.21 3.38
CA ASP A 21 0.35 -19.06 4.68
C ASP A 21 0.45 -17.59 5.12
N ALA A 22 0.61 -16.67 4.18
CA ALA A 22 0.64 -15.23 4.46
C ALA A 22 -0.70 -14.63 4.91
N SER A 23 -1.80 -15.41 4.85
CA SER A 23 -3.14 -15.03 5.35
C SER A 23 -3.63 -13.66 4.88
N PHE A 24 -3.31 -13.25 3.65
CA PHE A 24 -3.72 -11.96 3.09
C PHE A 24 -5.24 -11.73 3.13
N GLY A 25 -6.03 -12.78 2.93
CA GLY A 25 -7.49 -12.68 3.00
C GLY A 25 -7.98 -12.31 4.40
N MET A 26 -7.41 -12.93 5.44
CA MET A 26 -7.70 -12.60 6.83
C MET A 26 -7.29 -11.15 7.16
N PHE A 27 -6.09 -10.75 6.74
CA PHE A 27 -5.62 -9.38 6.94
C PHE A 27 -6.57 -8.34 6.32
N LEU A 28 -7.03 -8.58 5.09
CA LEU A 28 -7.99 -7.68 4.43
C LEU A 28 -9.32 -7.59 5.18
N THR A 29 -9.86 -8.72 5.62
CA THR A 29 -11.10 -8.77 6.41
C THR A 29 -10.96 -8.01 7.73
N LEU A 30 -9.85 -8.22 8.44
CA LEU A 30 -9.56 -7.51 9.68
C LEU A 30 -9.42 -6.00 9.44
N LEU A 31 -8.76 -5.61 8.36
CA LEU A 31 -8.58 -4.21 8.02
C LEU A 31 -9.92 -3.54 7.67
N GLU A 32 -10.78 -4.21 6.92
CA GLU A 32 -12.10 -3.69 6.53
C GLU A 32 -12.97 -3.41 7.75
N TYR A 33 -13.12 -4.36 8.67
CA TYR A 33 -13.98 -4.14 9.82
C TYR A 33 -13.37 -3.15 10.83
N LYS A 34 -12.04 -3.13 11.00
CA LYS A 34 -11.36 -2.15 11.84
C LYS A 34 -11.52 -0.73 11.30
N CYS A 35 -11.36 -0.54 9.99
CA CYS A 35 -11.60 0.75 9.34
C CYS A 35 -13.05 1.22 9.56
N SER A 36 -14.03 0.29 9.44
CA SER A 36 -15.43 0.59 9.74
C SER A 36 -15.64 1.02 11.19
N TRP A 37 -15.02 0.34 12.15
CA TRP A 37 -15.15 0.67 13.58
C TRP A 37 -14.58 2.04 13.92
N TYR A 38 -13.43 2.39 13.33
CA TYR A 38 -12.75 3.66 13.61
C TYR A 38 -13.18 4.80 12.67
N GLY A 39 -14.13 4.57 11.78
CA GLY A 39 -14.57 5.58 10.82
C GLY A 39 -13.50 5.98 9.80
N VAL A 40 -12.56 5.09 9.52
CA VAL A 40 -11.46 5.33 8.57
C VAL A 40 -11.86 4.83 7.18
N ASN A 41 -11.62 5.63 6.15
CA ASN A 41 -11.90 5.22 4.78
C ASN A 41 -10.83 4.26 4.26
N LEU A 42 -11.24 3.05 3.90
CA LEU A 42 -10.38 2.08 3.23
C LEU A 42 -10.58 2.19 1.72
N ILE A 43 -9.56 2.69 1.02
CA ILE A 43 -9.59 2.86 -0.44
C ILE A 43 -8.79 1.74 -1.07
N LYS A 44 -9.45 0.95 -1.93
CA LYS A 44 -8.81 -0.07 -2.77
C LYS A 44 -8.54 0.54 -4.14
N LEU A 45 -7.28 0.60 -4.53
CA LEU A 45 -6.87 1.12 -5.83
C LEU A 45 -7.10 0.09 -6.92
N ASP A 46 -7.15 0.58 -8.17
CA ASP A 46 -7.19 -0.31 -9.33
C ASP A 46 -5.97 -1.24 -9.33
N ARG A 47 -6.23 -2.50 -9.68
CA ARG A 47 -5.20 -3.56 -9.79
C ARG A 47 -4.07 -3.21 -10.75
N PHE A 48 -4.38 -2.46 -11.78
CA PHE A 48 -3.45 -2.09 -12.85
C PHE A 48 -2.79 -0.73 -12.64
N ALA A 49 -3.05 -0.06 -11.51
CA ALA A 49 -2.38 1.19 -11.19
C ALA A 49 -0.86 0.99 -11.14
N PRO A 50 -0.06 1.74 -11.93
CA PRO A 50 1.38 1.52 -12.06
C PRO A 50 2.16 2.10 -10.86
N SER A 51 1.87 1.64 -9.65
CA SER A 51 2.44 2.18 -8.42
C SER A 51 3.95 2.02 -8.32
N SER A 52 4.50 0.86 -8.72
CA SER A 52 5.95 0.59 -8.64
C SER A 52 6.77 1.24 -9.75
N LYS A 53 6.16 1.50 -10.90
CA LYS A 53 6.83 2.04 -12.09
C LYS A 53 6.80 3.56 -12.19
N THR A 54 5.96 4.22 -11.41
CA THR A 54 5.82 5.68 -11.41
C THR A 54 6.78 6.28 -10.39
N CYS A 55 7.52 7.30 -10.80
CA CYS A 55 8.37 8.05 -9.88
C CYS A 55 7.50 8.89 -8.93
N SER A 56 7.64 8.70 -7.63
CA SER A 56 6.88 9.46 -6.62
C SER A 56 7.27 10.93 -6.53
N GLN A 57 8.41 11.34 -7.12
CA GLN A 57 8.89 12.71 -7.11
C GLN A 57 8.42 13.52 -8.32
N CYS A 58 8.56 12.99 -9.53
CA CYS A 58 8.24 13.72 -10.76
C CYS A 58 7.08 13.14 -11.57
N GLY A 59 6.56 11.97 -11.21
CA GLY A 59 5.47 11.31 -11.94
C GLY A 59 5.90 10.56 -13.21
N TYR A 60 7.20 10.52 -13.54
CA TYR A 60 7.69 9.80 -14.70
C TYR A 60 7.42 8.29 -14.59
N MET A 61 6.95 7.67 -15.68
CA MET A 61 6.68 6.24 -15.72
C MET A 61 7.86 5.48 -16.34
N TYR A 62 8.59 4.74 -15.53
CA TYR A 62 9.70 3.91 -15.97
C TYR A 62 9.23 2.55 -16.48
N LYS A 63 9.17 2.39 -17.81
CA LYS A 63 8.65 1.17 -18.46
C LYS A 63 9.61 -0.01 -18.39
N GLY A 64 10.89 0.23 -18.21
CA GLY A 64 11.95 -0.78 -18.22
C GLY A 64 12.17 -1.53 -16.90
N LEU A 65 11.38 -1.23 -15.85
CA LEU A 65 11.56 -1.84 -14.53
C LEU A 65 11.24 -3.34 -14.57
N LYS A 66 12.23 -4.17 -14.22
CA LYS A 66 12.09 -5.62 -14.11
C LYS A 66 11.63 -6.03 -12.72
N LEU A 67 10.94 -7.16 -12.62
CA LEU A 67 10.46 -7.69 -11.33
C LEU A 67 11.58 -8.02 -10.34
N SER A 68 12.77 -8.36 -10.84
CA SER A 68 13.96 -8.66 -10.03
C SER A 68 14.64 -7.41 -9.46
N GLU A 69 14.38 -6.23 -10.03
CA GLU A 69 15.00 -4.98 -9.60
C GLU A 69 14.31 -4.46 -8.33
N ARG A 70 15.06 -4.34 -7.25
CA ARG A 70 14.59 -3.80 -5.97
C ARG A 70 14.74 -2.29 -5.88
N SER A 71 15.71 -1.73 -6.58
CA SER A 71 15.97 -0.30 -6.62
C SER A 71 16.19 0.17 -8.05
N TRP A 72 15.81 1.41 -8.34
CA TRP A 72 15.96 2.02 -9.65
C TRP A 72 16.17 3.53 -9.53
N THR A 73 16.74 4.14 -10.56
CA THR A 73 16.95 5.59 -10.61
C THR A 73 16.07 6.17 -11.70
N CYS A 74 15.34 7.24 -11.36
CA CYS A 74 14.49 7.93 -12.32
C CYS A 74 15.35 8.65 -13.37
N PRO A 75 15.14 8.40 -14.68
CA PRO A 75 15.90 9.06 -15.73
C PRO A 75 15.57 10.55 -15.88
N GLU A 76 14.40 10.99 -15.44
CA GLU A 76 13.96 12.40 -15.51
C GLU A 76 14.54 13.24 -14.37
N CYS A 77 14.30 12.86 -13.12
CA CYS A 77 14.72 13.66 -11.97
C CYS A 77 15.97 13.15 -11.25
N GLY A 78 16.53 12.00 -11.67
CA GLY A 78 17.73 11.41 -11.09
C GLY A 78 17.55 10.83 -9.67
N THR A 79 16.34 10.84 -9.11
CA THR A 79 16.08 10.31 -7.77
C THR A 79 16.21 8.79 -7.76
N ARG A 80 16.96 8.26 -6.81
CA ARG A 80 17.06 6.83 -6.57
C ARG A 80 15.90 6.39 -5.68
N HIS A 81 15.19 5.36 -6.12
CA HIS A 81 14.05 4.78 -5.41
C HIS A 81 14.34 3.36 -4.96
N ASP A 82 13.91 3.03 -3.74
CA ASP A 82 13.54 1.67 -3.39
C ASP A 82 12.16 1.40 -4.01
N ARG A 83 12.01 0.27 -4.68
CA ARG A 83 10.79 -0.03 -5.45
C ARG A 83 9.54 -0.08 -4.57
N ASP A 84 9.64 -0.74 -3.42
CA ASP A 84 8.51 -0.97 -2.54
C ASP A 84 8.11 0.31 -1.79
N PHE A 85 9.10 1.08 -1.34
CA PHE A 85 8.86 2.38 -0.72
C PHE A 85 8.25 3.38 -1.71
N ASN A 86 8.77 3.45 -2.93
CA ASN A 86 8.22 4.28 -3.99
C ASN A 86 6.77 3.91 -4.32
N ALA A 87 6.48 2.60 -4.41
CA ALA A 87 5.12 2.10 -4.61
C ALA A 87 4.18 2.52 -3.47
N ALA A 88 4.61 2.44 -2.22
CA ALA A 88 3.81 2.86 -1.07
C ALA A 88 3.47 4.35 -1.12
N CYS A 89 4.42 5.21 -1.51
CA CYS A 89 4.18 6.64 -1.71
C CYS A 89 3.14 6.90 -2.80
N ASN A 90 3.26 6.21 -3.93
CA ASN A 90 2.32 6.34 -5.05
C ASN A 90 0.92 5.83 -4.68
N ILE A 91 0.82 4.71 -3.97
CA ILE A 91 -0.46 4.16 -3.48
C ILE A 91 -1.16 5.16 -2.57
N LYS A 92 -0.41 5.80 -1.67
CA LYS A 92 -0.95 6.86 -0.81
C LYS A 92 -1.49 8.02 -1.65
N GLU A 93 -0.72 8.52 -2.60
CA GLU A 93 -1.12 9.65 -3.45
C GLU A 93 -2.32 9.33 -4.33
N PHE A 94 -2.33 8.16 -4.97
CA PHE A 94 -3.47 7.71 -5.78
C PHE A 94 -4.74 7.55 -4.93
N GLY A 95 -4.60 7.02 -3.71
CA GLY A 95 -5.70 6.91 -2.77
C GLY A 95 -6.27 8.26 -2.35
N LEU A 96 -5.43 9.24 -2.11
CA LEU A 96 -5.86 10.60 -1.77
C LEU A 96 -6.59 11.28 -2.93
N LYS A 97 -6.12 11.08 -4.17
CA LYS A 97 -6.78 11.58 -5.39
C LYS A 97 -8.12 10.90 -5.67
N ALA A 98 -8.28 9.65 -5.25
CA ALA A 98 -9.52 8.89 -5.42
C ALA A 98 -10.58 9.19 -4.37
N LEU A 99 -10.27 9.98 -3.33
CA LEU A 99 -11.27 10.42 -2.37
C LEU A 99 -12.27 11.37 -3.04
N PRO A 100 -13.59 11.08 -2.96
CA PRO A 100 -14.58 12.02 -3.47
C PRO A 100 -14.49 13.32 -2.67
N THR A 101 -14.32 14.42 -3.36
CA THR A 101 -14.14 15.79 -2.83
C THR A 101 -15.39 16.30 -2.08
N GLU A 102 -16.50 15.57 -2.12
CA GLU A 102 -17.82 16.04 -1.68
C GLU A 102 -18.32 15.47 -0.34
N ARG A 103 -17.50 14.79 0.43
CA ARG A 103 -17.89 14.52 1.83
C ARG A 103 -17.07 15.40 2.74
N GLY A 104 -17.78 16.40 3.25
CA GLY A 104 -17.32 17.46 4.10
C GLY A 104 -16.16 17.10 5.00
N LYS A 105 -15.22 18.03 5.09
CA LYS A 105 -14.15 18.16 6.09
C LYS A 105 -13.92 16.87 6.88
N VAL A 106 -13.15 15.97 6.30
CA VAL A 106 -12.47 14.95 7.09
C VAL A 106 -11.62 15.77 8.05
N LYS A 107 -12.07 15.91 9.29
CA LYS A 107 -11.19 16.39 10.36
C LYS A 107 -9.96 15.51 10.28
N PRO A 108 -8.74 16.08 10.24
CA PRO A 108 -7.56 15.27 10.48
C PRO A 108 -7.87 14.53 11.78
N VAL A 109 -7.97 13.20 11.70
CA VAL A 109 -7.92 12.41 12.92
C VAL A 109 -6.51 12.68 13.41
N ASP A 110 -6.40 13.50 14.45
CA ASP A 110 -5.18 13.58 15.22
C ASP A 110 -4.85 12.14 15.57
N CYS A 111 -3.91 11.57 14.80
CA CYS A 111 -3.30 10.32 15.18
C CYS A 111 -2.76 10.63 16.58
N PRO A 112 -3.28 10.03 17.66
CA PRO A 112 -2.67 10.20 18.95
C PRO A 112 -1.23 9.81 18.73
N LEU A 113 -0.34 10.78 18.91
CA LEU A 113 1.10 10.63 18.81
C LEU A 113 1.42 9.24 19.29
N VAL A 114 2.02 8.44 18.43
CA VAL A 114 2.59 7.17 18.85
C VAL A 114 3.51 7.55 19.98
N ASP A 115 3.02 7.32 21.20
CA ASP A 115 3.77 7.57 22.43
C ASP A 115 5.01 6.68 22.28
N ASP A 116 6.15 7.31 22.07
CA ASP A 116 7.44 6.69 21.78
C ASP A 116 8.01 5.97 23.03
N ARG A 117 7.11 5.57 23.93
CA ARG A 117 7.45 4.76 25.09
C ARG A 117 7.58 3.30 24.68
N PRO A 118 8.75 2.68 24.89
CA PRO A 118 8.91 1.27 24.66
C PRO A 118 7.88 0.51 25.50
N ARG A 119 6.95 -0.17 24.84
CA ARG A 119 6.02 -1.08 25.53
C ARG A 119 6.83 -2.20 26.13
N VAL A 120 7.10 -2.07 27.42
CA VAL A 120 7.65 -3.17 28.22
C VAL A 120 6.60 -4.29 28.16
N LEU A 121 6.90 -5.32 27.36
CA LEU A 121 6.13 -6.55 27.35
C LEU A 121 6.23 -7.16 28.75
N LYS A 122 5.20 -6.99 29.56
CA LYS A 122 5.07 -7.77 30.79
C LYS A 122 4.95 -9.23 30.37
N ARG A 123 6.00 -10.00 30.67
CA ARG A 123 5.94 -11.47 30.59
C ARG A 123 4.88 -11.94 31.57
N TRP A 124 3.97 -12.73 31.08
CA TRP A 124 3.09 -13.59 31.89
C TRP A 124 3.86 -14.81 32.33
#